data_786823264b448b62ddb029e63647a6c9
#
_entry.id   786823264b448b62ddb029e63647a6c9
#
_cell.length_a   1.000
_cell.length_b   1.000
_cell.length_c   1.000
_cell.angle_alpha   90.00
_cell.angle_beta   90.00
_cell.angle_gamma   90.00
#
_symmetry.space_group_name_H-M   'P 1'
#
loop_
_entity.id
_entity.type
_entity.pdbx_description
1 polymer ?
#
loop_
_entity_poly.entity_id
_entity_poly.type
_entity_poly.pdbx_seq_one_letter_code
_entity_poly.pdbx_strand_id
1 'polypeptide(L)'
;ITLSNSAMSIINIIDTKIVMGRLQNGLGLSETAAAVLNGQYRIAMNMPNMVASFVYPVTMSLIPFAAAALARKDHAEADRIISSAFRLIAILALPAGVGLSVLSTPIERLMLPMQPEDALAAGPHLQILGIALIFICLMILTNAILQTYGKEKLPIFTVIAGGVVKVVMNYIL
;
A
#
# COMPACT_ATOMS: atom_id res chain seq x y z
N ILE A 1 -13.57 13.03 -0.41
CA ILE A 1 -13.23 11.77 -1.09
C ILE A 1 -12.65 12.07 -2.48
N THR A 2 -13.31 12.87 -3.33
CA THR A 2 -12.81 13.20 -4.69
C THR A 2 -11.48 13.96 -4.68
N LEU A 3 -11.31 14.95 -3.81
CA LEU A 3 -10.07 15.73 -3.70
C LEU A 3 -8.87 14.86 -3.30
N SER A 4 -9.05 13.95 -2.36
CA SER A 4 -7.98 13.03 -1.92
C SER A 4 -7.57 12.06 -3.03
N ASN A 5 -8.52 11.54 -3.78
CA ASN A 5 -8.24 10.65 -4.92
C ASN A 5 -7.53 11.40 -6.06
N SER A 6 -7.92 12.64 -6.32
CA SER A 6 -7.25 13.48 -7.34
C SER A 6 -5.82 13.83 -6.92
N ALA A 7 -5.59 14.16 -5.64
CA ALA A 7 -4.26 14.40 -5.11
C ALA A 7 -3.36 13.15 -5.23
N MET A 8 -3.88 11.97 -4.90
CA MET A 8 -3.17 10.70 -5.07
C MET A 8 -2.81 10.44 -6.53
N SER A 9 -3.72 10.69 -7.47
CA SER A 9 -3.46 10.50 -8.90
C SER A 9 -2.36 11.45 -9.39
N ILE A 10 -2.37 12.71 -8.97
CA ILE A 10 -1.34 13.69 -9.30
C ILE A 10 0.03 13.25 -8.74
N ILE A 11 0.06 12.83 -7.47
CA ILE A 11 1.28 12.32 -6.83
C ILE A 11 1.84 11.12 -7.60
N ASN A 12 0.99 10.18 -8.02
CA ASN A 12 1.41 9.01 -8.78
C ASN A 12 1.97 9.37 -10.17
N ILE A 13 1.41 10.38 -10.84
CA ILE A 13 1.92 10.87 -12.14
C ILE A 13 3.29 11.53 -11.95
N ILE A 14 3.43 12.39 -10.94
CA ILE A 14 4.70 13.04 -10.60
C ILE A 14 5.75 12.00 -10.25
N ASP A 15 5.41 11.03 -9.41
CA ASP A 15 6.28 9.93 -9.01
C ASP A 15 6.78 9.12 -10.21
N THR A 16 5.87 8.72 -11.10
CA THR A 16 6.24 7.98 -12.31
C THR A 16 7.21 8.79 -13.18
N LYS A 17 6.97 10.08 -13.35
CA LYS A 17 7.87 10.96 -14.12
C LYS A 17 9.25 11.10 -13.46
N ILE A 18 9.29 11.26 -12.13
CA ILE A 18 10.56 11.36 -11.39
C ILE A 18 11.34 10.05 -11.50
N VAL A 19 10.69 8.91 -11.22
CA VAL A 19 11.34 7.59 -11.31
C VAL A 19 11.87 7.34 -12.72
N MET A 20 11.06 7.57 -13.77
CA MET A 20 11.49 7.41 -15.15
C MET A 20 12.67 8.34 -15.49
N GLY A 21 12.60 9.60 -15.08
CA GLY A 21 13.69 10.56 -15.30
C GLY A 21 14.99 10.16 -14.59
N ARG A 22 14.90 9.61 -13.37
CA ARG A 22 16.08 9.14 -12.63
C ARG A 22 16.66 7.87 -13.22
N LEU A 23 15.85 6.92 -13.67
CA LEU A 23 16.31 5.71 -14.36
C LEU A 23 17.06 6.07 -15.66
N GLN A 24 16.57 7.06 -16.40
CA GLN A 24 17.21 7.50 -17.65
C GLN A 24 18.48 8.33 -17.39
N ASN A 25 18.38 9.38 -16.57
CA ASN A 25 19.47 10.35 -16.37
C ASN A 25 20.48 9.91 -15.31
N GLY A 26 20.04 9.17 -14.28
CA GLY A 26 20.90 8.72 -13.17
C GLY A 26 21.64 7.43 -13.49
N LEU A 27 20.95 6.45 -14.09
CA LEU A 27 21.52 5.15 -14.44
C LEU A 27 21.87 5.02 -15.93
N GLY A 28 21.59 6.05 -16.73
CA GLY A 28 21.89 6.04 -18.17
C GLY A 28 21.08 4.99 -18.97
N LEU A 29 19.92 4.55 -18.44
CA LEU A 29 19.09 3.57 -19.08
C LEU A 29 18.33 4.18 -20.27
N SER A 30 18.15 3.38 -21.32
CA SER A 30 17.26 3.77 -22.42
C SER A 30 15.81 3.90 -21.91
N GLU A 31 15.01 4.70 -22.60
CA GLU A 31 13.58 4.87 -22.27
C GLU A 31 12.86 3.51 -22.23
N THR A 32 13.16 2.63 -23.14
CA THR A 32 12.60 1.27 -23.19
C THR A 32 13.00 0.43 -21.98
N ALA A 33 14.26 0.46 -21.55
CA ALA A 33 14.73 -0.27 -20.39
C ALA A 33 14.09 0.27 -19.09
N ALA A 34 13.98 1.59 -18.93
CA ALA A 34 13.29 2.21 -17.80
C ALA A 34 11.81 1.85 -17.78
N ALA A 35 11.14 1.81 -18.93
CA ALA A 35 9.74 1.40 -19.05
C ALA A 35 9.54 -0.07 -18.64
N VAL A 36 10.43 -0.97 -19.04
CA VAL A 36 10.40 -2.39 -18.66
C VAL A 36 10.52 -2.55 -17.14
N LEU A 37 11.50 -1.91 -16.50
CA LEU A 37 11.68 -1.97 -15.05
C LEU A 37 10.46 -1.44 -14.28
N ASN A 38 9.88 -0.33 -14.75
CA ASN A 38 8.64 0.19 -14.17
C ASN A 38 7.47 -0.76 -14.37
N GLY A 39 7.40 -1.45 -15.52
CA GLY A 39 6.43 -2.50 -15.80
C GLY A 39 6.53 -3.65 -14.81
N GLN A 40 7.72 -4.17 -14.58
CA GLN A 40 8.00 -5.26 -13.63
C GLN A 40 7.62 -4.89 -12.19
N TYR A 41 7.94 -3.67 -11.76
CA TYR A 41 7.49 -3.15 -10.47
C TYR A 41 5.95 -3.09 -10.37
N ARG A 42 5.26 -2.63 -11.43
CA ARG A 42 3.80 -2.57 -11.46
C ARG A 42 3.15 -3.95 -11.42
N ILE A 43 3.74 -4.93 -12.08
CA ILE A 43 3.32 -6.33 -12.00
C ILE A 43 3.38 -6.80 -10.54
N ALA A 44 4.54 -6.64 -9.90
CA ALA A 44 4.73 -7.03 -8.52
C ALA A 44 3.77 -6.32 -7.54
N MET A 45 3.35 -5.08 -7.81
CA MET A 45 2.38 -4.33 -6.99
C MET A 45 0.96 -4.91 -7.03
N ASN A 46 0.62 -5.72 -8.03
CA ASN A 46 -0.72 -6.30 -8.13
C ASN A 46 -1.03 -7.22 -6.94
N MET A 47 -0.07 -8.00 -6.48
CA MET A 47 -0.26 -8.94 -5.36
C MET A 47 -0.54 -8.24 -4.04
N PRO A 48 0.28 -7.29 -3.57
CA PRO A 48 -0.05 -6.47 -2.39
C PRO A 48 -1.40 -5.76 -2.49
N ASN A 49 -1.72 -5.19 -3.65
CA ASN A 49 -3.00 -4.50 -3.87
C ASN A 49 -4.19 -5.47 -3.78
N MET A 50 -4.05 -6.69 -4.30
CA MET A 50 -5.07 -7.72 -4.19
C MET A 50 -5.32 -8.09 -2.72
N VAL A 51 -4.27 -8.32 -1.93
CA VAL A 51 -4.41 -8.59 -0.48
C VAL A 51 -5.01 -7.39 0.24
N ALA A 52 -4.54 -6.17 -0.03
CA ALA A 52 -5.09 -4.96 0.58
C ALA A 52 -6.58 -4.78 0.28
N SER A 53 -7.07 -5.23 -0.88
CA SER A 53 -8.48 -5.16 -1.24
C SER A 53 -9.39 -5.95 -0.29
N PHE A 54 -8.90 -7.00 0.36
CA PHE A 54 -9.65 -7.73 1.40
C PHE A 54 -9.66 -7.00 2.75
N VAL A 55 -8.67 -6.14 3.01
CA VAL A 55 -8.60 -5.36 4.25
C VAL A 55 -9.63 -4.23 4.28
N TYR A 56 -9.90 -3.61 3.12
CA TYR A 56 -10.86 -2.50 3.04
C TYR A 56 -12.28 -2.84 3.55
N PRO A 57 -12.95 -3.91 3.11
CA PRO A 57 -14.28 -4.27 3.63
C PRO A 57 -14.29 -4.53 5.13
N VAL A 58 -13.23 -5.16 5.65
CA VAL A 58 -13.09 -5.42 7.09
C VAL A 58 -13.02 -4.11 7.86
N THR A 59 -12.19 -3.17 7.44
CA THR A 59 -12.06 -1.87 8.10
C THR A 59 -13.34 -1.03 7.96
N MET A 60 -13.98 -1.03 6.81
CA MET A 60 -15.22 -0.30 6.58
C MET A 60 -16.38 -0.82 7.43
N SER A 61 -16.44 -2.13 7.70
CA SER A 61 -17.47 -2.69 8.58
C SER A 61 -17.28 -2.32 10.05
N LEU A 62 -16.06 -2.03 10.49
CA LEU A 62 -15.75 -1.69 11.88
C LEU A 62 -16.05 -0.22 12.24
N ILE A 63 -15.96 0.68 11.25
CA ILE A 63 -16.18 2.13 11.46
C ILE A 63 -17.53 2.43 12.13
N PRO A 64 -18.68 1.94 11.65
CA PRO A 64 -19.97 2.29 12.24
C PRO A 64 -20.13 1.76 13.67
N PHE A 65 -19.58 0.59 13.99
CA PHE A 65 -19.66 0.03 15.35
C PHE A 65 -18.83 0.85 16.34
N ALA A 66 -17.59 1.18 15.98
CA ALA A 66 -16.73 2.01 16.82
C ALA A 66 -17.29 3.44 16.97
N ALA A 67 -17.82 4.02 15.89
CA ALA A 67 -18.47 5.34 15.93
C ALA A 67 -19.71 5.34 16.84
N ALA A 68 -20.53 4.30 16.79
CA ALA A 68 -21.71 4.16 17.66
C ALA A 68 -21.30 4.03 19.15
N ALA A 69 -20.24 3.29 19.47
CA ALA A 69 -19.70 3.20 20.82
C ALA A 69 -19.22 4.56 21.34
N LEU A 70 -18.46 5.30 20.51
CA LEU A 70 -17.99 6.65 20.84
C LEU A 70 -19.14 7.64 21.03
N ALA A 71 -20.20 7.57 20.20
CA ALA A 71 -21.39 8.42 20.33
C ALA A 71 -22.11 8.19 21.66
N ARG A 72 -22.09 6.96 22.17
CA ARG A 72 -22.61 6.62 23.52
C ARG A 72 -21.65 6.95 24.66
N LYS A 73 -20.46 7.51 24.36
CA LYS A 73 -19.37 7.75 25.31
C LYS A 73 -18.84 6.46 25.96
N ASP A 74 -19.05 5.33 25.34
CA ASP A 74 -18.53 4.04 25.78
C ASP A 74 -17.13 3.80 25.18
N HIS A 75 -16.15 4.41 25.83
CA HIS A 75 -14.75 4.30 25.39
C HIS A 75 -14.20 2.89 25.53
N ALA A 76 -14.68 2.14 26.53
CA ALA A 76 -14.23 0.74 26.74
C ALA A 76 -14.65 -0.16 25.59
N GLU A 77 -15.89 -0.04 25.13
CA GLU A 77 -16.37 -0.79 23.97
C GLU A 77 -15.70 -0.34 22.67
N ALA A 78 -15.48 0.96 22.48
CA ALA A 78 -14.74 1.49 21.33
C ALA A 78 -13.30 0.92 21.27
N ASP A 79 -12.59 0.92 22.40
CA ASP A 79 -11.23 0.38 22.49
C ASP A 79 -11.19 -1.13 22.24
N ARG A 80 -12.19 -1.87 22.69
CA ARG A 80 -12.35 -3.30 22.42
C ARG A 80 -12.53 -3.58 20.93
N ILE A 81 -13.40 -2.82 20.25
CA ILE A 81 -13.64 -2.95 18.82
C ILE A 81 -12.35 -2.64 18.04
N ILE A 82 -11.67 -1.54 18.36
CA ILE A 82 -10.43 -1.11 17.71
C ILE A 82 -9.32 -2.16 17.93
N SER A 83 -9.15 -2.65 19.15
CA SER A 83 -8.15 -3.68 19.46
C SER A 83 -8.42 -4.99 18.73
N SER A 84 -9.69 -5.37 18.58
CA SER A 84 -10.11 -6.54 17.80
C SER A 84 -9.79 -6.36 16.33
N ALA A 85 -9.99 -5.16 15.79
CA ALA A 85 -9.63 -4.80 14.42
C ALA A 85 -8.13 -4.95 14.17
N PHE A 86 -7.30 -4.42 15.07
CA PHE A 86 -5.84 -4.55 14.97
C PHE A 86 -5.40 -6.02 14.96
N ARG A 87 -5.97 -6.84 15.85
CA ARG A 87 -5.68 -8.28 15.89
C ARG A 87 -6.06 -8.99 14.59
N LEU A 88 -7.25 -8.69 14.07
CA LEU A 88 -7.75 -9.31 12.85
C LEU A 88 -6.88 -8.93 11.64
N ILE A 89 -6.55 -7.65 11.50
CA ILE A 89 -5.67 -7.19 10.42
C ILE A 89 -4.26 -7.76 10.57
N ALA A 90 -3.72 -7.85 11.79
CA ALA A 90 -2.40 -8.46 12.00
C ALA A 90 -2.38 -9.95 11.62
N ILE A 91 -3.43 -10.71 11.97
CA ILE A 91 -3.58 -12.13 11.59
C ILE A 91 -3.66 -12.31 10.06
N LEU A 92 -4.23 -11.36 9.35
CA LEU A 92 -4.28 -11.39 7.88
C LEU A 92 -2.99 -10.88 7.23
N ALA A 93 -2.50 -9.73 7.67
CA ALA A 93 -1.40 -9.02 7.03
C ALA A 93 -0.04 -9.68 7.28
N LEU A 94 0.22 -10.21 8.48
CA LEU A 94 1.52 -10.82 8.79
C LEU A 94 1.79 -12.07 7.95
N PRO A 95 0.92 -13.12 7.94
CA PRO A 95 1.18 -14.29 7.12
C PRO A 95 1.13 -13.98 5.62
N ALA A 96 0.24 -13.07 5.18
CA ALA A 96 0.18 -12.66 3.77
C ALA A 96 1.47 -11.92 3.36
N GLY A 97 1.94 -10.96 4.15
CA GLY A 97 3.17 -10.22 3.88
C GLY A 97 4.41 -11.09 3.86
N VAL A 98 4.56 -11.96 4.86
CA VAL A 98 5.66 -12.94 4.93
C VAL A 98 5.55 -13.94 3.78
N GLY A 99 4.35 -14.46 3.50
CA GLY A 99 4.10 -15.39 2.39
C GLY A 99 4.47 -14.79 1.04
N LEU A 100 4.02 -13.56 0.73
CA LEU A 100 4.38 -12.85 -0.49
C LEU A 100 5.88 -12.57 -0.57
N SER A 101 6.52 -12.26 0.56
CA SER A 101 7.96 -12.01 0.59
C SER A 101 8.78 -13.27 0.34
N VAL A 102 8.46 -14.37 1.02
CA VAL A 102 9.21 -15.63 0.90
C VAL A 102 8.92 -16.37 -0.41
N LEU A 103 7.66 -16.36 -0.85
CA LEU A 103 7.20 -17.06 -2.06
C LEU A 103 7.09 -16.13 -3.27
N SER A 104 7.78 -14.97 -3.26
CA SER A 104 7.64 -13.94 -4.29
C SER A 104 7.82 -14.47 -5.70
N THR A 105 8.94 -15.10 -6.01
CA THR A 105 9.23 -15.65 -7.35
C THR A 105 8.29 -16.79 -7.75
N PRO A 106 8.00 -17.79 -6.91
CA PRO A 106 6.98 -18.81 -7.20
C PRO A 106 5.60 -18.22 -7.50
N ILE A 107 5.17 -17.20 -6.74
CA ILE A 107 3.88 -16.54 -6.95
C ILE A 107 3.85 -15.83 -8.31
N GLU A 108 4.89 -15.04 -8.63
CA GLU A 108 4.96 -14.35 -9.92
C GLU A 108 4.98 -15.33 -11.10
N ARG A 109 5.68 -16.44 -10.99
CA ARG A 109 5.67 -17.51 -12.02
C ARG A 109 4.29 -18.14 -12.19
N LEU A 110 3.54 -18.30 -11.12
CA LEU A 110 2.16 -18.81 -11.17
C LEU A 110 1.22 -17.82 -11.83
N MET A 111 1.42 -16.52 -11.60
CA MET A 111 0.59 -15.46 -12.15
C MET A 111 0.92 -15.13 -13.61
N LEU A 112 2.17 -15.30 -14.01
CA LEU A 112 2.69 -15.01 -15.36
C LEU A 112 3.27 -16.26 -16.03
N PRO A 113 2.46 -17.31 -16.26
CA PRO A 113 2.99 -18.56 -16.79
C PRO A 113 3.51 -18.42 -18.24
N MET A 114 3.03 -17.45 -18.99
CA MET A 114 3.44 -17.18 -20.37
C MET A 114 4.58 -16.17 -20.50
N GLN A 115 5.03 -15.57 -19.40
CA GLN A 115 6.08 -14.54 -19.34
C GLN A 115 7.08 -14.86 -18.21
N PRO A 116 7.84 -15.97 -18.31
CA PRO A 116 8.69 -16.44 -17.23
C PRO A 116 9.85 -15.48 -16.89
N GLU A 117 10.33 -14.72 -17.86
CA GLU A 117 11.38 -13.72 -17.65
C GLU A 117 10.89 -12.54 -16.82
N ASP A 118 9.69 -12.02 -17.13
CA ASP A 118 9.06 -10.94 -16.37
C ASP A 118 8.70 -11.40 -14.95
N ALA A 119 8.24 -12.64 -14.79
CA ALA A 119 7.97 -13.23 -13.47
C ALA A 119 9.23 -13.32 -12.61
N LEU A 120 10.36 -13.70 -13.19
CA LEU A 120 11.65 -13.75 -12.50
C LEU A 120 12.13 -12.36 -12.10
N ALA A 121 11.97 -11.39 -12.99
CA ALA A 121 12.39 -10.01 -12.76
C ALA A 121 11.47 -9.29 -11.73
N ALA A 122 10.18 -9.61 -11.69
CA ALA A 122 9.23 -9.06 -10.72
C ALA A 122 9.41 -9.65 -9.31
N GLY A 123 9.93 -10.88 -9.18
CA GLY A 123 10.11 -11.58 -7.90
C GLY A 123 10.80 -10.75 -6.80
N PRO A 124 11.99 -10.18 -7.03
CA PRO A 124 12.69 -9.35 -6.05
C PRO A 124 11.88 -8.11 -5.60
N HIS A 125 11.13 -7.51 -6.51
CA HIS A 125 10.23 -6.41 -6.18
C HIS A 125 9.10 -6.86 -5.25
N LEU A 126 8.47 -8.01 -5.55
CA LEU A 126 7.42 -8.57 -4.71
C LEU A 126 7.93 -8.97 -3.33
N GLN A 127 9.19 -9.41 -3.21
CA GLN A 127 9.81 -9.73 -1.93
C GLN A 127 9.79 -8.53 -0.97
N ILE A 128 10.20 -7.36 -1.46
CA ILE A 128 10.20 -6.11 -0.68
C ILE A 128 8.77 -5.63 -0.42
N LEU A 129 7.92 -5.70 -1.44
CA LEU A 129 6.52 -5.28 -1.37
C LEU A 129 5.69 -6.15 -0.43
N GLY A 130 6.05 -7.42 -0.24
CA GLY A 130 5.43 -8.30 0.76
C GLY A 130 5.61 -7.76 2.18
N ILE A 131 6.80 -7.27 2.52
CA ILE A 131 7.03 -6.60 3.81
C ILE A 131 6.25 -5.29 3.89
N ALA A 132 6.28 -4.49 2.81
CA ALA A 132 5.56 -3.22 2.75
C ALA A 132 4.04 -3.40 2.91
N LEU A 133 3.48 -4.51 2.45
CA LEU A 133 2.05 -4.84 2.59
C LEU A 133 1.58 -4.80 4.05
N ILE A 134 2.38 -5.27 4.99
CA ILE A 134 2.04 -5.25 6.42
C ILE A 134 1.76 -3.81 6.88
N PHE A 135 2.64 -2.88 6.51
CA PHE A 135 2.48 -1.46 6.83
C PHE A 135 1.30 -0.82 6.07
N ILE A 136 1.07 -1.22 4.82
CA ILE A 136 -0.09 -0.76 4.04
C ILE A 136 -1.40 -1.16 4.74
N CYS A 137 -1.53 -2.41 5.19
CA CYS A 137 -2.71 -2.88 5.91
C CYS A 137 -2.94 -2.12 7.22
N LEU A 138 -1.87 -1.88 7.99
CA LEU A 138 -1.93 -1.08 9.22
C LEU A 138 -2.31 0.38 8.94
N MET A 139 -1.82 0.95 7.86
CA MET A 139 -2.17 2.31 7.43
C MET A 139 -3.65 2.41 7.06
N ILE A 140 -4.19 1.44 6.32
CA ILE A 140 -5.62 1.39 5.96
C ILE A 140 -6.47 1.36 7.23
N LEU A 141 -6.14 0.50 8.19
CA LEU A 141 -6.85 0.40 9.47
C LEU A 141 -6.76 1.70 10.27
N THR A 142 -5.56 2.27 10.40
CA THR A 142 -5.36 3.51 11.16
C THR A 142 -6.14 4.68 10.56
N ASN A 143 -6.18 4.79 9.24
CA ASN A 143 -6.98 5.80 8.54
C ASN A 143 -8.49 5.61 8.81
N ALA A 144 -8.99 4.36 8.82
CA ALA A 144 -10.37 4.06 9.16
C ALA A 144 -10.70 4.46 10.62
N ILE A 145 -9.81 4.18 11.56
CA ILE A 145 -9.96 4.57 12.97
C ILE A 145 -9.98 6.10 13.11
N LEU A 146 -9.10 6.82 12.44
CA LEU A 146 -9.08 8.28 12.46
C LEU A 146 -10.40 8.89 11.95
N GLN A 147 -11.00 8.29 10.92
CA GLN A 147 -12.31 8.68 10.43
C GLN A 147 -13.40 8.45 11.49
N THR A 148 -13.34 7.34 12.23
CA THR A 148 -14.26 7.04 13.34
C THR A 148 -14.24 8.13 14.42
N TYR A 149 -13.07 8.71 14.71
CA TYR A 149 -12.91 9.83 15.65
C TYR A 149 -13.22 11.20 15.05
N GLY A 150 -13.76 11.27 13.81
CA GLY A 150 -14.05 12.53 13.12
C GLY A 150 -12.80 13.34 12.72
N LYS A 151 -11.63 12.70 12.75
CA LYS A 151 -10.35 13.33 12.38
C LYS A 151 -9.99 13.05 10.93
N GLU A 152 -10.93 13.22 10.02
CA GLU A 152 -10.77 12.91 8.57
C GLU A 152 -9.68 13.75 7.88
N LYS A 153 -9.27 14.87 8.48
CA LYS A 153 -8.20 15.71 7.93
C LYS A 153 -6.80 15.15 8.18
N LEU A 154 -6.59 14.36 9.22
CA LEU A 154 -5.27 13.81 9.55
C LEU A 154 -4.72 12.86 8.47
N PRO A 155 -5.49 11.92 7.90
CA PRO A 155 -5.03 11.11 6.77
C PRO A 155 -4.52 11.94 5.58
N ILE A 156 -5.12 13.10 5.31
CA ILE A 156 -4.69 13.99 4.22
C ILE A 156 -3.27 14.51 4.49
N PHE A 157 -3.00 14.96 5.72
CA PHE A 157 -1.66 15.42 6.10
C PHE A 157 -0.62 14.30 6.04
N THR A 158 -0.96 13.08 6.47
CA THR A 158 -0.04 11.94 6.39
C THR A 158 0.26 11.53 4.96
N VAL A 159 -0.72 11.58 4.06
CA VAL A 159 -0.53 11.33 2.62
C VAL A 159 0.38 12.40 2.00
N ILE A 160 0.15 13.67 2.30
CA ILE A 160 1.01 14.77 1.79
C ILE A 160 2.43 14.61 2.33
N ALA A 161 2.60 14.38 3.64
CA ALA A 161 3.91 14.17 4.24
C ALA A 161 4.63 12.97 3.64
N GLY A 162 3.92 11.84 3.45
CA GLY A 162 4.47 10.65 2.79
C GLY A 162 4.85 10.92 1.34
N GLY A 163 4.04 11.69 0.61
CA GLY A 163 4.34 12.12 -0.76
C GLY A 163 5.60 12.99 -0.83
N VAL A 164 5.76 13.94 0.08
CA VAL A 164 6.97 14.77 0.18
C VAL A 164 8.21 13.91 0.48
N VAL A 165 8.13 13.01 1.47
CA VAL A 165 9.22 12.09 1.81
C VAL A 165 9.58 11.23 0.59
N LYS A 166 8.59 10.69 -0.12
CA LYS A 166 8.80 9.88 -1.32
C LYS A 166 9.53 10.67 -2.42
N VAL A 167 9.11 11.91 -2.69
CA VAL A 167 9.77 12.78 -3.68
C VAL A 167 11.21 13.08 -3.26
N VAL A 168 11.44 13.41 -2.00
CA VAL A 168 12.78 13.68 -1.46
C VAL A 168 13.66 12.44 -1.58
N MET A 169 13.17 11.28 -1.18
CA MET A 169 13.90 10.01 -1.28
C MET A 169 14.25 9.68 -2.74
N ASN A 170 13.30 9.82 -3.65
CA ASN A 170 13.51 9.60 -5.08
C ASN A 170 14.49 10.61 -5.71
N TYR A 171 14.67 11.79 -5.08
CA TYR A 171 15.64 12.78 -5.55
C TYR A 171 17.05 12.51 -5.02
N ILE A 172 17.17 11.95 -3.83
CA ILE A 172 18.47 11.66 -3.19
C ILE A 172 19.06 10.33 -3.71
N LEU A 173 18.24 9.32 -3.93
CA LEU A 173 18.63 8.01 -4.44
C LEU A 173 18.70 7.99 -5.96
#